data_fe691b01e46b396c895b80d470b78c12
#
_entry.id   fe691b01e46b396c895b80d470b78c12
#
_cell.length_a   1.000
_cell.length_b   1.000
_cell.length_c   1.000
_cell.angle_alpha   90.00
_cell.angle_beta   90.00
_cell.angle_gamma   90.00
#
_symmetry.space_group_name_H-M   'P 1'
#
loop_
_entity.id
_entity.type
_entity.pdbx_description
1 polymer ?
#
loop_
_entity_poly.entity_id
_entity_poly.type
_entity_poly.pdbx_seq_one_letter_code
_entity_poly.pdbx_strand_id
1 'polypeptide(L)'
;MKQTKSPLIMDNMQDKKISKSLLLVDDDRLILSTLSKGLRQAGYKIGTAESVDDAEAWLKENEKPDLVLLDLRMPGRSGQELADQLPQKHVPFVMLSALSEQDAIKRASASGALGYLLKPVDVTQLIPAIETAVSRAQEIEGLRGSKEQLQSALDDDRSVSVAIGIIMDQHRLGRKEAMELLRNNARSKQIKLVDLASHVISSREYLNIGNSV
;
A
#
# COMPACT_ATOMS: atom_id res chain seq x y z
N MET A 1 -46.96 14.96 -40.51
CA MET A 1 -45.99 15.34 -39.45
C MET A 1 -46.05 14.28 -38.38
N LYS A 2 -45.06 13.33 -38.40
CA LYS A 2 -44.89 12.28 -37.38
C LYS A 2 -43.64 12.61 -36.61
N GLN A 3 -43.81 12.98 -35.34
CA GLN A 3 -42.68 13.17 -34.39
C GLN A 3 -42.23 11.80 -33.90
N THR A 4 -41.03 11.40 -34.25
CA THR A 4 -40.33 10.25 -33.71
C THR A 4 -39.66 10.69 -32.40
N LYS A 5 -40.17 10.19 -31.30
CA LYS A 5 -39.52 10.26 -29.97
C LYS A 5 -38.40 9.23 -29.92
N SER A 6 -37.16 9.66 -29.82
CA SER A 6 -36.03 8.82 -29.44
C SER A 6 -36.15 8.40 -27.97
N PRO A 7 -35.94 7.12 -27.65
CA PRO A 7 -35.84 6.72 -26.24
C PRO A 7 -34.48 7.14 -25.67
N LEU A 8 -34.52 7.92 -24.63
CA LEU A 8 -33.39 8.17 -23.74
C LEU A 8 -32.93 6.84 -23.15
N ILE A 9 -31.79 6.38 -23.59
CA ILE A 9 -31.04 5.31 -22.94
C ILE A 9 -30.52 5.92 -21.63
N MET A 10 -31.25 5.70 -20.55
CA MET A 10 -30.72 5.83 -19.21
C MET A 10 -29.72 4.72 -19.00
N ASP A 11 -28.47 5.04 -19.24
CA ASP A 11 -27.33 4.21 -18.93
C ASP A 11 -27.26 4.06 -17.40
N ASN A 12 -27.65 2.87 -16.97
CA ASN A 12 -27.71 2.48 -15.56
C ASN A 12 -26.28 2.09 -15.14
N MET A 13 -25.37 3.07 -15.09
CA MET A 13 -24.11 2.95 -14.38
C MET A 13 -24.40 2.93 -12.88
N GLN A 14 -24.89 1.79 -12.41
CA GLN A 14 -24.71 1.43 -11.02
C GLN A 14 -23.19 1.26 -10.80
N ASP A 15 -22.55 2.35 -10.39
CA ASP A 15 -21.25 2.30 -9.75
C ASP A 15 -21.32 1.19 -8.70
N LYS A 16 -20.64 0.09 -9.00
CA LYS A 16 -20.41 -1.00 -8.05
C LYS A 16 -19.52 -0.42 -6.96
N LYS A 17 -20.15 0.29 -6.00
CA LYS A 17 -19.50 0.91 -4.86
C LYS A 17 -18.74 -0.21 -4.15
N ILE A 18 -17.43 -0.30 -4.42
CA ILE A 18 -16.55 -1.28 -3.74
C ILE A 18 -16.71 -0.99 -2.25
N SER A 19 -17.32 -1.94 -1.54
CA SER A 19 -17.56 -1.78 -0.11
C SER A 19 -16.22 -1.81 0.61
N LYS A 20 -15.79 -0.65 1.16
CA LYS A 20 -14.55 -0.52 1.91
C LYS A 20 -14.57 -1.43 3.14
N SER A 21 -13.45 -2.08 3.40
CA SER A 21 -13.24 -2.97 4.54
C SER A 21 -12.56 -2.23 5.68
N LEU A 22 -13.15 -2.24 6.86
CA LEU A 22 -12.62 -1.57 8.05
C LEU A 22 -12.44 -2.59 9.17
N LEU A 23 -11.38 -2.40 9.97
CA LEU A 23 -11.20 -3.11 11.23
C LEU A 23 -11.41 -2.10 12.39
N LEU A 24 -12.36 -2.38 13.27
CA LEU A 24 -12.62 -1.59 14.48
C LEU A 24 -12.02 -2.33 15.68
N VAL A 25 -11.10 -1.67 16.38
CA VAL A 25 -10.37 -2.22 17.53
C VAL A 25 -10.67 -1.40 18.77
N ASP A 26 -11.37 -1.97 19.75
CA ASP A 26 -11.82 -1.32 21.00
C ASP A 26 -12.15 -2.40 22.02
N ASP A 27 -11.79 -2.25 23.29
CA ASP A 27 -12.11 -3.23 24.34
C ASP A 27 -13.56 -3.10 24.82
N ASP A 28 -14.24 -2.02 24.52
CA ASP A 28 -15.66 -1.83 24.86
C ASP A 28 -16.57 -2.49 23.81
N ARG A 29 -17.12 -3.64 24.17
CA ARG A 29 -18.07 -4.40 23.34
C ARG A 29 -19.31 -3.60 22.92
N LEU A 30 -19.75 -2.67 23.75
CA LEU A 30 -20.92 -1.84 23.44
C LEU A 30 -20.57 -0.84 22.33
N ILE A 31 -19.38 -0.22 22.41
CA ILE A 31 -18.84 0.64 21.37
C ILE A 31 -18.67 -0.16 20.07
N LEU A 32 -18.00 -1.32 20.11
CA LEU A 32 -17.82 -2.19 18.96
C LEU A 32 -19.16 -2.55 18.29
N SER A 33 -20.16 -2.98 19.11
CA SER A 33 -21.48 -3.35 18.59
C SER A 33 -22.21 -2.17 17.95
N THR A 34 -22.19 -1.03 18.61
CA THR A 34 -22.93 0.17 18.16
C THR A 34 -22.31 0.75 16.88
N LEU A 35 -21.01 0.97 16.88
CA LEU A 35 -20.31 1.56 15.74
C LEU A 35 -20.27 0.60 14.54
N SER A 36 -20.02 -0.70 14.77
CA SER A 36 -20.00 -1.68 13.67
C SER A 36 -21.35 -1.81 13.00
N LYS A 37 -22.46 -1.79 13.77
CA LYS A 37 -23.81 -1.81 13.21
C LYS A 37 -24.08 -0.59 12.34
N GLY A 38 -23.78 0.61 12.83
CA GLY A 38 -24.00 1.85 12.09
C GLY A 38 -23.14 1.94 10.83
N LEU A 39 -21.87 1.55 10.91
CA LEU A 39 -20.96 1.54 9.76
C LEU A 39 -21.38 0.50 8.70
N ARG A 40 -21.84 -0.69 9.12
CA ARG A 40 -22.42 -1.68 8.18
C ARG A 40 -23.66 -1.15 7.48
N GLN A 41 -24.54 -0.41 8.19
CA GLN A 41 -25.70 0.25 7.58
C GLN A 41 -25.27 1.33 6.57
N ALA A 42 -24.13 1.99 6.80
CA ALA A 42 -23.55 2.94 5.84
C ALA A 42 -22.84 2.26 4.66
N GLY A 43 -22.78 0.93 4.62
CA GLY A 43 -22.26 0.17 3.48
C GLY A 43 -20.81 -0.31 3.61
N TYR A 44 -20.18 -0.20 4.80
CA TYR A 44 -18.83 -0.71 5.04
C TYR A 44 -18.86 -2.20 5.45
N LYS A 45 -17.79 -2.93 5.08
CA LYS A 45 -17.49 -4.25 5.66
C LYS A 45 -16.70 -4.05 6.94
N ILE A 46 -17.18 -4.59 8.05
CA ILE A 46 -16.58 -4.34 9.36
C ILE A 46 -16.09 -5.65 10.00
N GLY A 47 -14.78 -5.72 10.24
CA GLY A 47 -14.16 -6.60 11.22
C GLY A 47 -14.10 -5.93 12.59
N THR A 48 -14.08 -6.69 13.65
CA THR A 48 -13.97 -6.19 15.04
C THR A 48 -12.93 -6.97 15.80
N ALA A 49 -12.19 -6.32 16.70
CA ALA A 49 -11.25 -6.92 17.61
C ALA A 49 -11.39 -6.25 18.99
N GLU A 50 -11.35 -7.05 20.06
CA GLU A 50 -11.52 -6.57 21.45
C GLU A 50 -10.17 -6.30 22.14
N SER A 51 -9.07 -6.66 21.48
CA SER A 51 -7.69 -6.50 21.98
C SER A 51 -6.70 -6.33 20.85
N VAL A 52 -5.46 -5.96 21.19
CA VAL A 52 -4.34 -5.95 20.24
C VAL A 52 -4.07 -7.32 19.65
N ASP A 53 -4.14 -8.37 20.49
CA ASP A 53 -3.88 -9.74 20.07
C ASP A 53 -4.95 -10.23 19.08
N ASP A 54 -6.23 -9.90 19.32
CA ASP A 54 -7.32 -10.20 18.40
C ASP A 54 -7.17 -9.43 17.08
N ALA A 55 -6.75 -8.17 17.14
CA ALA A 55 -6.50 -7.37 15.95
C ALA A 55 -5.35 -7.94 15.12
N GLU A 56 -4.25 -8.36 15.75
CA GLU A 56 -3.14 -9.01 15.07
C GLU A 56 -3.54 -10.37 14.45
N ALA A 57 -4.35 -11.16 15.14
CA ALA A 57 -4.89 -12.41 14.61
C ALA A 57 -5.79 -12.13 13.40
N TRP A 58 -6.69 -11.17 13.52
CA TRP A 58 -7.57 -10.78 12.43
C TRP A 58 -6.79 -10.33 11.19
N LEU A 59 -5.75 -9.49 11.36
CA LEU A 59 -4.90 -9.00 10.28
C LEU A 59 -4.06 -10.10 9.60
N LYS A 60 -3.82 -11.24 10.26
CA LYS A 60 -3.14 -12.41 9.69
C LYS A 60 -4.07 -13.31 8.89
N GLU A 61 -5.33 -13.42 9.32
CA GLU A 61 -6.31 -14.36 8.76
C GLU A 61 -7.18 -13.75 7.65
N ASN A 62 -7.24 -12.44 7.56
CA ASN A 62 -8.09 -11.73 6.60
C ASN A 62 -7.27 -10.89 5.63
N GLU A 63 -7.92 -10.46 4.55
CA GLU A 63 -7.35 -9.48 3.64
C GLU A 63 -7.10 -8.16 4.38
N LYS A 64 -6.08 -7.42 3.93
CA LYS A 64 -5.72 -6.10 4.46
C LYS A 64 -6.93 -5.16 4.42
N PRO A 65 -7.33 -4.54 5.56
CA PRO A 65 -8.43 -3.59 5.57
C PRO A 65 -8.02 -2.26 4.91
N ASP A 66 -9.00 -1.56 4.35
CA ASP A 66 -8.79 -0.21 3.82
C ASP A 66 -8.46 0.80 4.93
N LEU A 67 -8.91 0.56 6.17
CA LEU A 67 -8.60 1.40 7.32
C LEU A 67 -8.82 0.63 8.64
N VAL A 68 -7.95 0.88 9.63
CA VAL A 68 -8.15 0.47 11.02
C VAL A 68 -8.63 1.68 11.85
N LEU A 69 -9.69 1.50 12.60
CA LEU A 69 -10.13 2.43 13.64
C LEU A 69 -9.67 1.86 14.99
N LEU A 70 -8.71 2.51 15.63
CA LEU A 70 -7.97 1.95 16.75
C LEU A 70 -8.16 2.77 18.02
N ASP A 71 -8.70 2.15 19.07
CA ASP A 71 -8.63 2.72 20.42
C ASP A 71 -7.19 2.59 20.97
N LEU A 72 -6.73 3.67 21.57
CA LEU A 72 -5.40 3.69 22.20
C LEU A 72 -5.41 3.09 23.61
N ARG A 73 -6.55 3.17 24.30
CA ARG A 73 -6.64 2.76 25.72
C ARG A 73 -7.38 1.44 25.84
N MET A 74 -6.64 0.37 25.78
CA MET A 74 -7.16 -0.99 26.01
C MET A 74 -6.41 -1.67 27.15
N PRO A 75 -7.07 -2.56 27.91
CA PRO A 75 -6.43 -3.37 28.93
C PRO A 75 -5.35 -4.31 28.33
N GLY A 76 -4.29 -4.53 29.07
CA GLY A 76 -3.18 -5.38 28.63
C GLY A 76 -2.24 -4.63 27.69
N ARG A 77 -2.14 -5.09 26.44
CA ARG A 77 -1.35 -4.41 25.41
C ARG A 77 -2.05 -3.16 24.93
N SER A 78 -1.33 -2.04 24.92
CA SER A 78 -1.89 -0.74 24.53
C SER A 78 -2.11 -0.67 23.02
N GLY A 79 -3.14 0.07 22.59
CA GLY A 79 -3.35 0.37 21.17
C GLY A 79 -2.16 1.08 20.51
N GLN A 80 -1.32 1.76 21.30
CA GLN A 80 -0.08 2.38 20.80
C GLN A 80 0.90 1.33 20.24
N GLU A 81 1.01 0.16 20.87
CA GLU A 81 1.88 -0.92 20.37
C GLU A 81 1.44 -1.42 18.99
N LEU A 82 0.13 -1.52 18.77
CA LEU A 82 -0.41 -1.85 17.46
C LEU A 82 -0.18 -0.71 16.46
N ALA A 83 -0.43 0.54 16.88
CA ALA A 83 -0.22 1.73 16.06
C ALA A 83 1.21 1.83 15.51
N ASP A 84 2.22 1.45 16.29
CA ASP A 84 3.63 1.48 15.90
C ASP A 84 3.98 0.38 14.86
N GLN A 85 3.17 -0.70 14.78
CA GLN A 85 3.37 -1.79 13.84
C GLN A 85 2.63 -1.60 12.50
N LEU A 86 1.46 -0.93 12.50
CA LEU A 86 0.61 -0.80 11.33
C LEU A 86 1.30 -0.13 10.14
N PRO A 87 2.13 0.94 10.29
CA PRO A 87 2.85 1.55 9.19
C PRO A 87 3.84 0.60 8.49
N GLN A 88 4.50 -0.28 9.26
CA GLN A 88 5.44 -1.28 8.72
C GLN A 88 4.73 -2.31 7.84
N LYS A 89 3.47 -2.61 8.15
CA LYS A 89 2.59 -3.49 7.37
C LYS A 89 1.82 -2.73 6.28
N HIS A 90 2.06 -1.43 6.13
CA HIS A 90 1.33 -0.54 5.22
C HIS A 90 -0.19 -0.54 5.45
N VAL A 91 -0.63 -0.74 6.68
CA VAL A 91 -2.03 -0.72 7.06
C VAL A 91 -2.39 0.69 7.53
N PRO A 92 -3.29 1.40 6.82
CA PRO A 92 -3.70 2.73 7.23
C PRO A 92 -4.59 2.67 8.47
N PHE A 93 -4.47 3.68 9.34
CA PHE A 93 -5.26 3.72 10.57
C PHE A 93 -5.58 5.14 11.04
N VAL A 94 -6.67 5.23 11.80
CA VAL A 94 -7.12 6.41 12.54
C VAL A 94 -7.18 6.03 14.01
N MET A 95 -6.71 6.91 14.87
CA MET A 95 -6.74 6.72 16.31
C MET A 95 -8.04 7.27 16.91
N LEU A 96 -8.63 6.50 17.82
CA LEU A 96 -9.70 6.93 18.70
C LEU A 96 -9.13 7.09 20.11
N SER A 97 -9.44 8.19 20.81
CA SER A 97 -8.89 8.42 22.14
C SER A 97 -9.85 9.18 23.03
N ALA A 98 -9.80 8.95 24.33
CA ALA A 98 -10.51 9.76 25.31
C ALA A 98 -9.88 11.15 25.46
N LEU A 99 -10.67 12.12 25.83
CA LEU A 99 -10.36 13.54 25.92
C LEU A 99 -9.05 13.88 26.65
N SER A 100 -8.39 14.93 26.16
CA SER A 100 -7.41 15.83 26.82
C SER A 100 -5.91 15.51 26.77
N GLU A 101 -5.42 14.72 25.87
CA GLU A 101 -3.95 14.61 25.74
C GLU A 101 -3.44 15.42 24.53
N GLN A 102 -2.97 16.64 24.76
CA GLN A 102 -2.15 17.38 23.77
C GLN A 102 -0.98 16.51 23.26
N ASP A 103 -0.50 15.59 24.12
CA ASP A 103 0.50 14.61 23.75
C ASP A 103 -0.01 13.50 22.83
N ALA A 104 -1.30 13.17 22.85
CA ALA A 104 -1.87 12.15 21.98
C ALA A 104 -1.88 12.61 20.49
N ILE A 105 -2.12 13.89 20.22
CA ILE A 105 -2.03 14.45 18.87
C ILE A 105 -0.59 14.40 18.35
N LYS A 106 0.39 14.70 19.19
CA LYS A 106 1.81 14.59 18.82
C LYS A 106 2.21 13.13 18.56
N ARG A 107 1.74 12.21 19.39
CA ARG A 107 1.99 10.77 19.23
C ARG A 107 1.31 10.23 17.96
N ALA A 108 0.08 10.62 17.67
CA ALA A 108 -0.64 10.24 16.45
C ALA A 108 0.14 10.66 15.19
N SER A 109 0.66 11.89 15.17
CA SER A 109 1.48 12.37 14.06
C SER A 109 2.81 11.61 13.94
N ALA A 110 3.42 11.23 15.06
CA ALA A 110 4.69 10.48 15.08
C ALA A 110 4.52 9.01 14.67
N SER A 111 3.36 8.39 14.97
CA SER A 111 3.07 6.99 14.66
C SER A 111 2.60 6.75 13.22
N GLY A 112 2.39 7.81 12.41
CA GLY A 112 1.91 7.70 11.03
C GLY A 112 0.39 7.49 10.91
N ALA A 113 -0.40 7.81 11.93
CA ALA A 113 -1.85 7.80 11.87
C ALA A 113 -2.36 8.81 10.83
N LEU A 114 -3.37 8.45 10.07
CA LEU A 114 -3.99 9.31 9.05
C LEU A 114 -5.03 10.27 9.63
N GLY A 115 -5.41 10.06 10.87
CA GLY A 115 -6.34 10.91 11.61
C GLY A 115 -6.38 10.56 13.09
N TYR A 116 -7.05 11.45 13.83
CA TYR A 116 -7.25 11.32 15.26
C TYR A 116 -8.66 11.83 15.60
N LEU A 117 -9.41 11.06 16.38
CA LEU A 117 -10.75 11.42 16.82
C LEU A 117 -10.87 11.29 18.33
N LEU A 118 -11.55 12.24 18.93
CA LEU A 118 -11.81 12.24 20.38
C LEU A 118 -13.10 11.49 20.69
N LYS A 119 -13.05 10.53 21.62
CA LYS A 119 -14.23 9.88 22.18
C LYS A 119 -14.98 10.85 23.14
N PRO A 120 -16.32 10.86 23.18
CA PRO A 120 -17.21 9.94 22.48
C PRO A 120 -17.36 10.27 21.00
N VAL A 121 -17.33 9.23 20.13
CA VAL A 121 -17.54 9.34 18.69
C VAL A 121 -18.83 8.64 18.29
N ASP A 122 -19.52 9.18 17.30
CA ASP A 122 -20.66 8.54 16.66
C ASP A 122 -20.37 8.24 15.18
N VAL A 123 -21.28 7.51 14.54
CA VAL A 123 -21.13 7.10 13.14
C VAL A 123 -21.09 8.30 12.19
N THR A 124 -21.80 9.38 12.52
CA THR A 124 -21.88 10.58 11.69
C THR A 124 -20.56 11.35 11.66
N GLN A 125 -19.80 11.31 12.75
CA GLN A 125 -18.45 11.86 12.85
C GLN A 125 -17.40 10.94 12.23
N LEU A 126 -17.59 9.62 12.36
CA LEU A 126 -16.65 8.63 11.82
C LEU A 126 -16.64 8.59 10.29
N ILE A 127 -17.79 8.66 9.62
CA ILE A 127 -17.88 8.53 8.17
C ILE A 127 -16.99 9.55 7.44
N PRO A 128 -17.06 10.87 7.70
CA PRO A 128 -16.19 11.84 7.03
C PRO A 128 -14.69 11.61 7.32
N ALA A 129 -14.36 11.20 8.54
CA ALA A 129 -12.98 10.91 8.92
C ALA A 129 -12.46 9.66 8.21
N ILE A 130 -13.27 8.60 8.10
CA ILE A 130 -12.96 7.39 7.35
C ILE A 130 -12.71 7.72 5.87
N GLU A 131 -13.63 8.46 5.24
CA GLU A 131 -13.52 8.82 3.83
C GLU A 131 -12.23 9.63 3.56
N THR A 132 -11.92 10.58 4.42
CA THR A 132 -10.71 11.39 4.34
C THR A 132 -9.45 10.53 4.52
N ALA A 133 -9.44 9.65 5.52
CA ALA A 133 -8.30 8.79 5.81
C ALA A 133 -8.06 7.76 4.70
N VAL A 134 -9.12 7.14 4.17
CA VAL A 134 -9.01 6.19 3.05
C VAL A 134 -8.53 6.90 1.78
N SER A 135 -9.02 8.10 1.47
CA SER A 135 -8.54 8.88 0.33
C SER A 135 -7.04 9.18 0.45
N ARG A 136 -6.58 9.60 1.64
CA ARG A 136 -5.14 9.82 1.91
C ARG A 136 -4.33 8.54 1.80
N ALA A 137 -4.85 7.43 2.30
CA ALA A 137 -4.17 6.13 2.19
C ALA A 137 -3.95 5.73 0.73
N GLN A 138 -4.97 5.91 -0.11
CA GLN A 138 -4.89 5.63 -1.55
C GLN A 138 -3.89 6.53 -2.28
N GLU A 139 -3.83 7.81 -1.93
CA GLU A 139 -2.84 8.74 -2.47
C GLU A 139 -1.41 8.33 -2.10
N ILE A 140 -1.17 8.01 -0.83
CA ILE A 140 0.15 7.55 -0.35
C ILE A 140 0.56 6.24 -1.05
N GLU A 141 -0.36 5.30 -1.21
CA GLU A 141 -0.08 4.03 -1.90
C GLU A 141 0.22 4.24 -3.39
N GLY A 142 -0.53 5.13 -4.06
CA GLY A 142 -0.26 5.53 -5.44
C GLY A 142 1.13 6.16 -5.62
N LEU A 143 1.53 7.05 -4.71
CA LEU A 143 2.85 7.67 -4.71
C LEU A 143 3.97 6.63 -4.46
N ARG A 144 3.76 5.67 -3.55
CA ARG A 144 4.70 4.56 -3.32
C ARG A 144 4.89 3.71 -4.57
N GLY A 145 3.79 3.26 -5.18
CA GLY A 145 3.85 2.46 -6.40
C GLY A 145 4.56 3.18 -7.54
N SER A 146 4.30 4.49 -7.70
CA SER A 146 5.00 5.31 -8.70
C SER A 146 6.49 5.43 -8.40
N LYS A 147 6.87 5.60 -7.13
CA LYS A 147 8.27 5.66 -6.71
C LYS A 147 9.00 4.34 -6.96
N GLU A 148 8.37 3.21 -6.63
CA GLU A 148 8.94 1.87 -6.86
C GLU A 148 9.12 1.58 -8.35
N GLN A 149 8.15 1.95 -9.18
CA GLN A 149 8.27 1.83 -10.64
C GLN A 149 9.40 2.68 -11.20
N LEU A 150 9.54 3.93 -10.73
CA LEU A 150 10.62 4.81 -11.15
C LEU A 150 11.99 4.26 -10.74
N GLN A 151 12.10 3.78 -9.49
CA GLN A 151 13.34 3.20 -8.97
C GLN A 151 13.73 1.95 -9.77
N SER A 152 12.77 1.06 -10.03
CA SER A 152 13.00 -0.13 -10.86
C SER A 152 13.46 0.24 -12.27
N ALA A 153 12.86 1.24 -12.90
CA ALA A 153 13.27 1.69 -14.23
C ALA A 153 14.70 2.26 -14.25
N LEU A 154 15.11 2.99 -13.20
CA LEU A 154 16.48 3.50 -13.06
C LEU A 154 17.49 2.37 -12.84
N ASP A 155 17.15 1.38 -12.01
CA ASP A 155 18.01 0.23 -11.75
C ASP A 155 18.15 -0.65 -13.00
N ASP A 156 17.10 -0.81 -13.79
CA ASP A 156 17.11 -1.49 -15.08
C ASP A 156 18.04 -0.79 -16.08
N ASP A 157 17.93 0.54 -16.23
CA ASP A 157 18.78 1.33 -17.12
C ASP A 157 20.26 1.28 -16.70
N ARG A 158 20.51 1.33 -15.39
CA ARG A 158 21.86 1.16 -14.83
C ARG A 158 22.43 -0.21 -15.16
N SER A 159 21.67 -1.28 -14.95
CA SER A 159 22.08 -2.65 -15.24
C SER A 159 22.43 -2.85 -16.72
N VAL A 160 21.58 -2.34 -17.62
CA VAL A 160 21.85 -2.35 -19.05
C VAL A 160 23.12 -1.58 -19.40
N SER A 161 23.34 -0.41 -18.80
CA SER A 161 24.52 0.43 -19.04
C SER A 161 25.81 -0.26 -18.56
N VAL A 162 25.79 -0.92 -17.41
CA VAL A 162 26.92 -1.70 -16.89
C VAL A 162 27.23 -2.89 -17.80
N ALA A 163 26.19 -3.64 -18.22
CA ALA A 163 26.36 -4.77 -19.14
C ALA A 163 26.96 -4.34 -20.48
N ILE A 164 26.52 -3.20 -21.02
CA ILE A 164 27.12 -2.61 -22.24
C ILE A 164 28.60 -2.33 -22.01
N GLY A 165 29.00 -1.72 -20.88
CA GLY A 165 30.39 -1.47 -20.54
C GLY A 165 31.24 -2.75 -20.50
N ILE A 166 30.69 -3.83 -19.92
CA ILE A 166 31.32 -5.14 -19.89
C ILE A 166 31.53 -5.69 -21.31
N ILE A 167 30.51 -5.63 -22.16
CA ILE A 167 30.57 -6.12 -23.54
C ILE A 167 31.55 -5.30 -24.37
N MET A 168 31.58 -3.98 -24.18
CA MET A 168 32.58 -3.10 -24.84
C MET A 168 34.02 -3.52 -24.51
N ASP A 169 34.28 -3.77 -23.25
CA ASP A 169 35.59 -4.20 -22.77
C ASP A 169 35.99 -5.59 -23.32
N GLN A 170 35.09 -6.56 -23.21
CA GLN A 170 35.35 -7.95 -23.63
C GLN A 170 35.52 -8.11 -25.15
N HIS A 171 34.72 -7.40 -25.93
CA HIS A 171 34.66 -7.56 -27.39
C HIS A 171 35.34 -6.42 -28.14
N ARG A 172 35.91 -5.43 -27.43
CA ARG A 172 36.51 -4.22 -28.00
C ARG A 172 35.58 -3.46 -28.98
N LEU A 173 34.31 -3.40 -28.62
CA LEU A 173 33.24 -2.78 -29.42
C LEU A 173 32.97 -1.36 -28.97
N GLY A 174 32.42 -0.53 -29.87
CA GLY A 174 31.83 0.75 -29.52
C GLY A 174 30.48 0.55 -28.78
N ARG A 175 30.04 1.61 -28.08
CA ARG A 175 28.77 1.56 -27.28
C ARG A 175 27.55 1.14 -28.09
N LYS A 176 27.44 1.64 -29.35
CA LYS A 176 26.31 1.30 -30.24
C LYS A 176 26.31 -0.17 -30.61
N GLU A 177 27.46 -0.71 -30.98
CA GLU A 177 27.64 -2.11 -31.37
C GLU A 177 27.39 -3.05 -30.18
N ALA A 178 27.92 -2.71 -29.00
CA ALA A 178 27.68 -3.47 -27.77
C ALA A 178 26.20 -3.49 -27.39
N MET A 179 25.47 -2.37 -27.53
CA MET A 179 24.03 -2.31 -27.30
C MET A 179 23.24 -3.16 -28.30
N GLU A 180 23.61 -3.13 -29.59
CA GLU A 180 22.98 -3.97 -30.61
C GLU A 180 23.25 -5.46 -30.35
N LEU A 181 24.45 -5.83 -29.95
CA LEU A 181 24.80 -7.18 -29.57
C LEU A 181 23.95 -7.68 -28.39
N LEU A 182 23.80 -6.86 -27.34
CA LEU A 182 22.98 -7.19 -26.18
C LEU A 182 21.51 -7.37 -26.58
N ARG A 183 20.95 -6.44 -27.39
CA ARG A 183 19.55 -6.52 -27.88
C ARG A 183 19.29 -7.73 -28.74
N ASN A 184 20.18 -8.06 -29.66
CA ASN A 184 20.01 -9.20 -30.57
C ASN A 184 20.05 -10.52 -29.80
N ASN A 185 20.94 -10.63 -28.79
CA ASN A 185 21.00 -11.80 -27.93
C ASN A 185 19.75 -11.95 -27.06
N ALA A 186 19.23 -10.84 -26.49
CA ALA A 186 17.99 -10.87 -25.71
C ALA A 186 16.79 -11.34 -26.56
N ARG A 187 16.68 -10.82 -27.79
CA ARG A 187 15.63 -11.23 -28.75
C ARG A 187 15.76 -12.71 -29.13
N SER A 188 16.97 -13.16 -29.46
CA SER A 188 17.22 -14.55 -29.82
C SER A 188 16.87 -15.54 -28.71
N LYS A 189 17.10 -15.15 -27.46
CA LYS A 189 16.79 -15.95 -26.26
C LYS A 189 15.36 -15.74 -25.73
N GLN A 190 14.60 -14.82 -26.31
CA GLN A 190 13.24 -14.44 -25.88
C GLN A 190 13.15 -14.02 -24.42
N ILE A 191 14.17 -13.32 -23.91
CA ILE A 191 14.21 -12.78 -22.55
C ILE A 191 14.25 -11.25 -22.57
N LYS A 192 13.91 -10.61 -21.43
CA LYS A 192 14.01 -9.16 -21.33
C LYS A 192 15.46 -8.71 -21.39
N LEU A 193 15.67 -7.51 -21.92
CA LEU A 193 17.01 -6.93 -22.06
C LEU A 193 17.71 -6.79 -20.70
N VAL A 194 16.97 -6.41 -19.66
CA VAL A 194 17.47 -6.25 -18.29
C VAL A 194 17.86 -7.59 -17.67
N ASP A 195 17.12 -8.66 -17.94
CA ASP A 195 17.45 -9.99 -17.43
C ASP A 195 18.79 -10.49 -18.04
N LEU A 196 18.98 -10.28 -19.34
CA LEU A 196 20.26 -10.58 -19.99
C LEU A 196 21.39 -9.71 -19.44
N ALA A 197 21.15 -8.43 -19.20
CA ALA A 197 22.12 -7.53 -18.63
C ALA A 197 22.57 -8.00 -17.24
N SER A 198 21.62 -8.41 -16.40
CA SER A 198 21.90 -8.98 -15.07
C SER A 198 22.74 -10.27 -15.15
N HIS A 199 22.46 -11.15 -16.11
CA HIS A 199 23.26 -12.35 -16.35
C HIS A 199 24.70 -12.01 -16.77
N VAL A 200 24.88 -11.00 -17.63
CA VAL A 200 26.23 -10.55 -18.05
C VAL A 200 27.02 -10.03 -16.87
N ILE A 201 26.38 -9.23 -16.00
CA ILE A 201 27.01 -8.67 -14.79
C ILE A 201 27.42 -9.79 -13.84
N SER A 202 26.49 -10.68 -13.48
CA SER A 202 26.75 -11.79 -12.55
C SER A 202 27.85 -12.72 -13.05
N SER A 203 27.85 -13.03 -14.35
CA SER A 203 28.89 -13.89 -14.94
C SER A 203 30.29 -13.30 -14.79
N ARG A 204 30.45 -11.97 -14.84
CA ARG A 204 31.75 -11.30 -14.65
C ARG A 204 32.17 -11.26 -13.18
N GLU A 205 31.22 -11.06 -12.25
CA GLU A 205 31.51 -11.09 -10.81
C GLU A 205 32.09 -12.44 -10.37
N TYR A 206 31.53 -13.55 -10.85
CA TYR A 206 32.05 -14.90 -10.59
C TYR A 206 33.47 -15.10 -11.10
N LEU A 207 33.82 -14.50 -12.25
CA LEU A 207 35.18 -14.62 -12.83
C LEU A 207 36.20 -13.76 -12.07
N ASN A 208 35.80 -12.65 -11.44
CA ASN A 208 36.72 -11.76 -10.73
C ASN A 208 37.01 -12.21 -9.28
N ILE A 209 36.19 -13.04 -8.65
CA ILE A 209 36.41 -13.57 -7.30
C ILE A 209 37.63 -14.57 -7.30
N GLY A 210 37.97 -15.14 -8.45
CA GLY A 210 39.09 -16.05 -8.59
C GLY A 210 40.47 -15.39 -8.71
N ASN A 211 40.56 -14.08 -8.87
CA ASN A 211 41.83 -13.36 -9.11
C ASN A 211 42.34 -12.52 -7.93
N SER A 212 41.75 -12.70 -6.74
CA SER A 212 42.24 -12.05 -5.50
C SER A 212 43.07 -13.05 -4.70
N VAL A 213 44.30 -13.32 -5.15
CA VAL A 213 45.39 -13.95 -4.38
C VAL A 213 46.61 -13.07 -4.51
#